data_812c35d537dfd60b85f3599254fcc9c5
#
_entry.id   812c35d537dfd60b85f3599254fcc9c5
#
_cell.length_a   1.000
_cell.length_b   1.000
_cell.length_c   1.000
_cell.angle_alpha   90.00
_cell.angle_beta   90.00
_cell.angle_gamma   90.00
#
_symmetry.space_group_name_H-M   'P 1'
#
loop_
_entity.id
_entity.type
_entity.pdbx_description
1 polymer ?
#
loop_
_entity_poly.entity_id
_entity_poly.type
_entity_poly.pdbx_seq_one_letter_code
_entity_poly.pdbx_strand_id
1 'polypeptide(L)'
;MKKIILTTICTLSFQLSFGQKISTNEYEVKTTLDDFGLKGKVEKIVSTATDSQGNSTTLPFYENEFYNQILLEFNNKGNLTKRTNYLDYRGKLAVYNFVNYNYNNSNIIDKQTNTVINNGEDPKRIASDKTFGYDSQNRLIKLEEKIEGKSSKSNYETVFNYSDKLNKITTKVEGSTISENNLTYNKNGYLVLEETSSFDGKKGRKSYYIYDGKTPTFREDVVGNTSKISFFENGNISKIQVFDANKKLEYQADLNSKNEITNFKKQSFKNGQSVLSTYQVAYDYDAKGNWIKANVTSDSGLKFIVNRTISYY
;
A
#
# COMPACT_ATOMS: atom_id res chain seq x y z
N MET A 1 36.99 -2.09 -11.15
CA MET A 1 35.85 -1.16 -11.05
C MET A 1 34.57 -1.97 -11.30
N LYS A 2 33.91 -2.44 -10.25
CA LYS A 2 32.61 -3.16 -10.36
C LYS A 2 31.50 -2.10 -10.42
N LYS A 3 30.85 -1.99 -11.56
CA LYS A 3 29.62 -1.20 -11.71
C LYS A 3 28.52 -1.83 -10.86
N ILE A 4 28.17 -1.17 -9.76
CA ILE A 4 26.97 -1.50 -9.00
C ILE A 4 25.81 -0.95 -9.84
N ILE A 5 25.15 -1.84 -10.55
CA ILE A 5 23.86 -1.55 -11.19
C ILE A 5 22.85 -1.42 -10.04
N LEU A 6 22.52 -0.18 -9.70
CA LEU A 6 21.42 0.14 -8.81
C LEU A 6 20.12 -0.17 -9.57
N THR A 7 19.69 -1.42 -9.52
CA THR A 7 18.37 -1.83 -9.98
C THR A 7 17.38 -1.17 -9.02
N THR A 8 16.85 -0.02 -9.41
CA THR A 8 15.66 0.55 -8.77
C THR A 8 14.53 -0.42 -9.09
N ILE A 9 14.33 -1.37 -8.19
CA ILE A 9 13.14 -2.21 -8.16
C ILE A 9 12.02 -1.22 -7.89
N CYS A 10 11.27 -0.87 -8.94
CA CYS A 10 9.95 -0.31 -8.82
C CYS A 10 9.12 -1.39 -8.13
N THR A 11 9.19 -1.46 -6.81
CA THR A 11 8.28 -2.24 -6.01
C THR A 11 6.91 -1.68 -6.30
N LEU A 12 6.15 -2.39 -7.15
CA LEU A 12 4.70 -2.26 -7.13
C LEU A 12 4.33 -2.49 -5.66
N SER A 13 4.10 -1.41 -4.95
CA SER A 13 3.55 -1.44 -3.61
C SER A 13 2.13 -1.96 -3.75
N PHE A 14 1.98 -3.28 -3.65
CA PHE A 14 0.68 -3.92 -3.57
C PHE A 14 0.08 -3.53 -2.23
N GLN A 15 -0.64 -2.41 -2.22
CA GLN A 15 -1.45 -2.04 -1.09
C GLN A 15 -2.58 -3.06 -0.95
N LEU A 16 -2.32 -4.15 -0.25
CA LEU A 16 -3.33 -5.00 0.34
C LEU A 16 -3.86 -4.24 1.57
N SER A 17 -4.63 -3.24 1.30
CA SER A 17 -5.22 -2.43 2.34
C SER A 17 -6.64 -2.88 2.57
N PHE A 18 -6.88 -3.36 3.74
CA PHE A 18 -8.19 -3.66 4.27
C PHE A 18 -9.04 -2.37 4.26
N GLY A 19 -10.17 -2.37 3.55
CA GLY A 19 -11.08 -1.23 3.47
C GLY A 19 -10.76 -0.25 2.34
N GLN A 20 -10.34 -0.71 1.16
CA GLN A 20 -10.17 0.17 0.01
C GLN A 20 -11.52 0.65 -0.53
N LYS A 21 -11.85 1.91 -0.31
CA LYS A 21 -12.57 2.67 -1.35
C LYS A 21 -11.77 2.48 -2.64
N ILE A 22 -12.45 2.27 -3.77
CA ILE A 22 -11.79 2.21 -5.07
C ILE A 22 -11.15 3.57 -5.28
N SER A 23 -9.88 3.67 -4.91
CA SER A 23 -9.12 4.85 -5.20
C SER A 23 -8.76 4.79 -6.67
N THR A 24 -9.24 5.75 -7.42
CA THR A 24 -8.81 6.00 -8.79
C THR A 24 -7.45 6.69 -8.82
N ASN A 25 -6.89 6.99 -7.65
CA ASN A 25 -5.70 7.81 -7.50
C ASN A 25 -4.64 7.07 -6.65
N GLU A 26 -3.53 6.66 -7.26
CA GLU A 26 -2.40 6.04 -6.58
C GLU A 26 -1.71 6.97 -5.57
N TYR A 27 -2.05 8.25 -5.58
CA TYR A 27 -1.53 9.27 -4.67
C TYR A 27 -2.37 9.45 -3.40
N GLU A 28 -3.53 8.78 -3.31
CA GLU A 28 -4.30 8.77 -2.06
C GLU A 28 -3.54 8.07 -0.94
N VAL A 29 -3.36 8.77 0.16
CA VAL A 29 -2.74 8.24 1.36
C VAL A 29 -3.82 7.76 2.32
N LYS A 30 -3.73 6.51 2.77
CA LYS A 30 -4.60 6.00 3.81
C LYS A 30 -4.28 6.65 5.13
N THR A 31 -5.27 7.34 5.68
CA THR A 31 -5.05 8.17 6.86
C THR A 31 -6.15 8.07 7.90
N THR A 32 -7.28 7.42 7.62
CA THR A 32 -8.42 7.36 8.55
C THR A 32 -8.67 5.94 9.07
N LEU A 33 -9.35 5.82 10.20
CA LEU A 33 -9.77 4.52 10.73
C LEU A 33 -10.58 3.71 9.70
N ASP A 34 -11.45 4.39 8.92
CA ASP A 34 -12.24 3.74 7.87
C ASP A 34 -11.36 3.16 6.75
N ASP A 35 -10.25 3.83 6.40
CA ASP A 35 -9.29 3.32 5.41
C ASP A 35 -8.61 2.03 5.88
N PHE A 36 -8.56 1.81 7.19
CA PHE A 36 -8.02 0.60 7.82
C PHE A 36 -9.11 -0.41 8.22
N GLY A 37 -10.38 -0.12 7.94
CA GLY A 37 -11.51 -0.97 8.33
C GLY A 37 -11.71 -1.09 9.84
N LEU A 38 -11.30 -0.06 10.60
CA LEU A 38 -11.31 -0.06 12.05
C LEU A 38 -12.56 0.57 12.63
N LYS A 39 -13.05 0.02 13.73
CA LYS A 39 -14.26 0.47 14.44
C LYS A 39 -13.92 1.00 15.82
N GLY A 40 -14.73 1.98 16.24
CA GLY A 40 -14.54 2.65 17.52
C GLY A 40 -13.44 3.71 17.47
N LYS A 41 -13.15 4.31 18.61
CA LYS A 41 -12.12 5.36 18.74
C LYS A 41 -10.77 4.69 19.03
N VAL A 42 -10.13 4.16 17.98
CA VAL A 42 -8.81 3.52 18.11
C VAL A 42 -7.75 4.59 18.29
N GLU A 43 -6.92 4.42 19.31
CA GLU A 43 -5.74 5.24 19.59
C GLU A 43 -4.49 4.63 18.96
N LYS A 44 -4.33 3.30 19.08
CA LYS A 44 -3.10 2.63 18.69
C LYS A 44 -3.32 1.18 18.29
N ILE A 45 -2.55 0.72 17.29
CA ILE A 45 -2.49 -0.70 16.90
C ILE A 45 -1.02 -1.12 16.83
N VAL A 46 -0.70 -2.21 17.52
CA VAL A 46 0.57 -2.93 17.36
C VAL A 46 0.28 -4.26 16.68
N SER A 47 0.88 -4.50 15.52
CA SER A 47 0.77 -5.75 14.77
C SER A 47 2.10 -6.50 14.81
N THR A 48 2.08 -7.78 15.18
CA THR A 48 3.25 -8.67 15.23
C THR A 48 2.90 -10.02 14.63
N ALA A 49 3.89 -10.78 14.18
CA ALA A 49 3.69 -12.14 13.72
C ALA A 49 4.65 -13.12 14.41
N THR A 50 4.18 -14.35 14.64
CA THR A 50 4.98 -15.46 15.18
C THR A 50 4.77 -16.71 14.32
N ASP A 51 5.80 -17.56 14.25
CA ASP A 51 5.73 -18.89 13.67
C ASP A 51 5.04 -19.90 14.63
N SER A 52 4.95 -21.16 14.23
CA SER A 52 4.35 -22.24 15.04
C SER A 52 5.12 -22.56 16.33
N GLN A 53 6.36 -22.11 16.46
CA GLN A 53 7.22 -22.29 17.64
C GLN A 53 7.21 -21.08 18.57
N GLY A 54 6.47 -20.01 18.17
CA GLY A 54 6.40 -18.76 18.92
C GLY A 54 7.52 -17.76 18.61
N ASN A 55 8.41 -18.06 17.64
CA ASN A 55 9.46 -17.15 17.25
C ASN A 55 8.89 -15.99 16.42
N SER A 56 9.44 -14.79 16.61
CA SER A 56 9.08 -13.63 15.80
C SER A 56 9.35 -13.88 14.32
N THR A 57 8.40 -13.53 13.46
CA THR A 57 8.52 -13.60 12.00
C THR A 57 7.99 -12.32 11.35
N THR A 58 8.13 -12.21 10.04
CA THR A 58 7.62 -11.06 9.30
C THR A 58 6.10 -11.12 9.11
N LEU A 59 5.47 -9.95 9.00
CA LEU A 59 4.01 -9.81 8.82
C LEU A 59 3.61 -10.23 7.39
N PRO A 60 2.80 -11.30 7.20
CA PRO A 60 2.53 -11.85 5.88
C PRO A 60 1.56 -11.01 5.03
N PHE A 61 0.77 -10.10 5.65
CA PHE A 61 -0.31 -9.36 5.00
C PHE A 61 -0.01 -7.91 4.69
N TYR A 62 1.14 -7.39 5.09
CA TYR A 62 1.48 -5.99 4.91
C TYR A 62 2.45 -5.81 3.74
N GLU A 63 2.35 -4.67 3.07
CA GLU A 63 3.04 -4.30 1.84
C GLU A 63 4.54 -4.58 1.82
N ASN A 64 5.11 -4.71 2.98
CA ASN A 64 6.50 -5.09 3.16
C ASN A 64 6.57 -6.29 4.09
N GLU A 65 6.65 -7.47 3.50
CA GLU A 65 6.89 -8.73 4.19
C GLU A 65 8.22 -8.76 4.98
N PHE A 66 8.91 -7.64 5.01
CA PHE A 66 10.15 -7.45 5.76
C PHE A 66 9.92 -7.05 7.22
N TYR A 67 8.77 -6.46 7.54
CA TYR A 67 8.57 -5.93 8.90
C TYR A 67 8.12 -7.01 9.87
N ASN A 68 8.78 -7.07 11.03
CA ASN A 68 8.41 -7.96 12.12
C ASN A 68 7.31 -7.35 13.00
N GLN A 69 7.25 -6.01 13.07
CA GLN A 69 6.21 -5.29 13.78
C GLN A 69 5.86 -4.00 13.08
N ILE A 70 4.58 -3.64 13.11
CA ILE A 70 4.06 -2.33 12.69
C ILE A 70 3.25 -1.74 13.83
N LEU A 71 3.51 -0.46 14.11
CA LEU A 71 2.74 0.37 15.02
C LEU A 71 2.04 1.47 14.24
N LEU A 72 0.72 1.59 14.40
CA LEU A 72 -0.10 2.69 13.91
C LEU A 72 -0.63 3.49 15.10
N GLU A 73 -0.55 4.81 15.04
CA GLU A 73 -1.02 5.74 16.06
C GLU A 73 -1.99 6.72 15.43
N PHE A 74 -3.18 6.86 16.04
CA PHE A 74 -4.26 7.71 15.55
C PHE A 74 -4.53 8.84 16.55
N ASN A 75 -5.05 9.97 16.08
CA ASN A 75 -5.56 11.00 16.96
C ASN A 75 -7.03 10.72 17.35
N ASN A 76 -7.58 11.50 18.25
CA ASN A 76 -8.97 11.36 18.74
C ASN A 76 -10.05 11.63 17.67
N LYS A 77 -9.67 12.18 16.52
CA LYS A 77 -10.51 12.34 15.33
C LYS A 77 -10.49 11.12 14.40
N GLY A 78 -9.65 10.11 14.72
CA GLY A 78 -9.48 8.90 13.92
C GLY A 78 -8.52 9.02 12.75
N ASN A 79 -7.66 10.03 12.73
CA ASN A 79 -6.64 10.17 11.69
C ASN A 79 -5.31 9.56 12.14
N LEU A 80 -4.65 8.85 11.23
CA LEU A 80 -3.33 8.28 11.42
C LEU A 80 -2.29 9.40 11.58
N THR A 81 -1.68 9.50 12.74
CA THR A 81 -0.63 10.51 13.00
C THR A 81 0.78 9.97 12.83
N LYS A 82 0.93 8.64 13.02
CA LYS A 82 2.24 8.02 12.87
C LYS A 82 2.13 6.54 12.52
N ARG A 83 3.01 6.09 11.63
CA ARG A 83 3.29 4.68 11.38
C ARG A 83 4.75 4.41 11.68
N THR A 84 5.03 3.40 12.52
CA THR A 84 6.40 2.96 12.82
C THR A 84 6.57 1.52 12.40
N ASN A 85 7.61 1.23 11.63
CA ASN A 85 7.94 -0.10 11.15
C ASN A 85 9.22 -0.60 11.83
N TYR A 86 9.20 -1.85 12.26
CA TYR A 86 10.29 -2.48 13.00
C TYR A 86 10.80 -3.70 12.24
N LEU A 87 12.11 -3.89 12.31
CA LEU A 87 12.80 -5.09 11.85
C LEU A 87 13.46 -5.81 13.03
N ASP A 88 13.52 -7.12 12.94
CA ASP A 88 14.39 -7.91 13.79
C ASP A 88 15.83 -7.81 13.25
N TYR A 89 16.69 -7.20 14.03
CA TYR A 89 18.11 -7.13 13.76
C TYR A 89 18.89 -7.94 14.80
N ARG A 90 19.34 -9.14 14.41
CA ARG A 90 20.10 -10.07 15.28
C ARG A 90 19.37 -10.43 16.58
N GLY A 91 18.09 -10.74 16.50
CA GLY A 91 17.26 -11.08 17.65
C GLY A 91 16.79 -9.89 18.51
N LYS A 92 16.99 -8.67 18.03
CA LYS A 92 16.49 -7.45 18.68
C LYS A 92 15.58 -6.68 17.74
N LEU A 93 14.37 -6.42 18.18
CA LEU A 93 13.44 -5.59 17.45
C LEU A 93 13.90 -4.13 17.49
N ALA A 94 14.17 -3.55 16.31
CA ALA A 94 14.64 -2.18 16.16
C ALA A 94 13.73 -1.41 15.21
N VAL A 95 13.55 -0.10 15.45
CA VAL A 95 12.85 0.78 14.51
C VAL A 95 13.65 0.90 13.23
N TYR A 96 13.03 0.54 12.11
CA TYR A 96 13.62 0.72 10.78
C TYR A 96 13.30 2.11 10.21
N ASN A 97 12.01 2.45 10.19
CA ASN A 97 11.56 3.78 9.79
C ASN A 97 10.25 4.15 10.47
N PHE A 98 9.94 5.43 10.45
CA PHE A 98 8.62 5.92 10.80
C PHE A 98 8.14 7.01 9.84
N VAL A 99 6.84 7.09 9.68
CA VAL A 99 6.16 8.10 8.87
C VAL A 99 5.25 8.90 9.78
N ASN A 100 5.42 10.22 9.80
CA ASN A 100 4.52 11.15 10.47
C ASN A 100 3.56 11.76 9.46
N TYR A 101 2.32 11.99 9.89
CA TYR A 101 1.24 12.56 9.11
C TYR A 101 0.73 13.82 9.82
N ASN A 102 0.69 14.94 9.14
CA ASN A 102 0.14 16.19 9.62
C ASN A 102 -1.12 16.53 8.83
N TYR A 103 -2.01 17.29 9.47
CA TYR A 103 -3.32 17.63 8.93
C TYR A 103 -3.55 19.14 9.05
N ASN A 104 -4.17 19.72 8.03
CA ASN A 104 -4.60 21.11 8.05
C ASN A 104 -5.83 21.32 8.95
N ASN A 105 -6.30 22.57 9.05
CA ASN A 105 -7.46 22.92 9.86
C ASN A 105 -8.77 22.23 9.39
N SER A 106 -8.86 21.85 8.13
CA SER A 106 -9.98 21.07 7.56
C SER A 106 -9.84 19.57 7.80
N ASN A 107 -8.84 19.14 8.58
CA ASN A 107 -8.57 17.74 8.91
C ASN A 107 -8.22 16.87 7.68
N ILE A 108 -7.64 17.50 6.66
CA ILE A 108 -7.11 16.84 5.46
C ILE A 108 -5.59 16.79 5.57
N ILE A 109 -4.96 15.69 5.15
CA ILE A 109 -3.50 15.55 5.18
C ILE A 109 -2.84 16.67 4.39
N ASP A 110 -1.91 17.39 5.01
CA ASP A 110 -1.13 18.45 4.34
C ASP A 110 0.35 18.10 4.24
N LYS A 111 0.84 17.21 5.11
CA LYS A 111 2.24 16.80 5.11
C LYS A 111 2.44 15.35 5.55
N GLN A 112 3.40 14.67 4.92
CA GLN A 112 3.88 13.35 5.29
C GLN A 112 5.40 13.34 5.29
N THR A 113 6.02 12.96 6.40
CA THR A 113 7.48 12.86 6.53
C THR A 113 7.88 11.42 6.84
N ASN A 114 8.68 10.81 5.99
CA ASN A 114 9.27 9.50 6.21
C ASN A 114 10.70 9.66 6.73
N THR A 115 10.98 9.09 7.89
CA THR A 115 12.30 9.11 8.53
C THR A 115 12.83 7.70 8.63
N VAL A 116 14.00 7.42 8.05
CA VAL A 116 14.72 6.15 8.15
C VAL A 116 15.74 6.24 9.28
N ILE A 117 15.83 5.18 10.08
CA ILE A 117 16.82 5.01 11.15
C ILE A 117 17.82 3.98 10.65
N ASN A 118 19.05 4.41 10.37
CA ASN A 118 20.13 3.47 10.07
C ASN A 118 20.58 2.79 11.37
N ASN A 119 20.62 1.46 11.38
CA ASN A 119 21.07 0.67 12.52
C ASN A 119 22.47 1.11 13.00
N GLY A 120 22.53 1.96 14.02
CA GLY A 120 23.72 2.24 14.80
C GLY A 120 24.76 3.18 14.20
N GLU A 121 24.63 3.60 12.95
CA GLU A 121 25.74 4.34 12.29
C GLU A 121 25.46 5.82 12.06
N ASP A 122 24.28 6.31 12.23
CA ASP A 122 24.04 7.75 12.21
C ASP A 122 22.57 8.11 12.46
N PRO A 123 22.36 9.34 12.91
CA PRO A 123 21.05 9.78 13.32
C PRO A 123 20.06 9.75 12.17
N LYS A 124 18.81 9.64 12.58
CA LYS A 124 17.60 9.82 11.81
C LYS A 124 17.80 10.73 10.60
N ARG A 125 17.63 10.19 9.38
CA ARG A 125 17.57 11.02 8.18
C ARG A 125 16.15 11.07 7.63
N ILE A 126 15.74 12.23 7.18
CA ILE A 126 14.54 12.37 6.37
C ILE A 126 14.80 11.65 5.04
N ALA A 127 14.03 10.58 4.76
CA ALA A 127 14.13 9.86 3.49
C ALA A 127 13.22 10.47 2.43
N SER A 128 12.03 10.96 2.84
CA SER A 128 11.17 11.76 1.98
C SER A 128 10.26 12.68 2.80
N ASP A 129 9.95 13.81 2.22
CA ASP A 129 9.04 14.82 2.76
C ASP A 129 8.02 15.19 1.67
N LYS A 130 6.74 14.94 1.93
CA LYS A 130 5.64 15.19 1.01
C LYS A 130 4.76 16.32 1.53
N THR A 131 4.41 17.24 0.65
CA THR A 131 3.48 18.33 0.93
C THR A 131 2.31 18.25 -0.06
N PHE A 132 1.09 18.34 0.45
CA PHE A 132 -0.14 18.22 -0.33
C PHE A 132 -0.83 19.57 -0.45
N GLY A 133 -1.10 20.00 -1.67
CA GLY A 133 -1.82 21.25 -1.98
C GLY A 133 -3.22 20.95 -2.48
N TYR A 134 -4.20 21.72 -1.99
CA TYR A 134 -5.62 21.55 -2.31
C TYR A 134 -6.22 22.83 -2.85
N ASP A 135 -7.23 22.68 -3.70
CA ASP A 135 -8.06 23.82 -4.12
C ASP A 135 -9.16 24.16 -3.08
N SER A 136 -9.96 25.18 -3.38
CA SER A 136 -11.06 25.61 -2.52
C SER A 136 -12.19 24.58 -2.34
N GLN A 137 -12.22 23.53 -3.18
CA GLN A 137 -13.15 22.40 -3.09
C GLN A 137 -12.53 21.20 -2.37
N ASN A 138 -11.34 21.36 -1.75
CA ASN A 138 -10.56 20.31 -1.11
C ASN A 138 -10.14 19.17 -2.06
N ARG A 139 -9.99 19.45 -3.37
CA ARG A 139 -9.44 18.50 -4.32
C ARG A 139 -7.91 18.64 -4.33
N LEU A 140 -7.20 17.51 -4.31
CA LEU A 140 -5.73 17.50 -4.41
C LEU A 140 -5.32 18.04 -5.79
N ILE A 141 -4.59 19.16 -5.82
CA ILE A 141 -4.12 19.79 -7.07
C ILE A 141 -2.60 19.70 -7.22
N LYS A 142 -1.88 19.49 -6.12
CA LYS A 142 -0.42 19.43 -6.13
C LYS A 142 0.10 18.49 -5.04
N LEU A 143 1.13 17.71 -5.37
CA LEU A 143 1.96 16.97 -4.44
C LEU A 143 3.41 17.31 -4.73
N GLU A 144 4.12 17.78 -3.74
CA GLU A 144 5.57 17.98 -3.78
C GLU A 144 6.23 16.91 -2.91
N GLU A 145 7.22 16.19 -3.45
CA GLU A 145 7.99 15.21 -2.69
C GLU A 145 9.48 15.50 -2.82
N LYS A 146 10.15 15.71 -1.69
CA LYS A 146 11.59 15.79 -1.59
C LYS A 146 12.12 14.45 -1.09
N ILE A 147 12.97 13.81 -1.88
CA ILE A 147 13.62 12.56 -1.51
C ILE A 147 15.09 12.84 -1.24
N GLU A 148 15.55 12.43 -0.06
CA GLU A 148 16.95 12.56 0.34
C GLU A 148 17.61 11.18 0.42
N GLY A 149 18.46 10.86 -0.55
CA GLY A 149 19.35 9.70 -0.53
C GLY A 149 20.65 10.00 0.22
N LYS A 150 21.51 8.98 0.40
CA LYS A 150 22.85 9.18 1.01
C LYS A 150 23.74 10.15 0.20
N SER A 151 23.59 10.17 -1.12
CA SER A 151 24.42 10.93 -2.06
C SER A 151 23.64 11.72 -3.11
N SER A 152 22.32 11.73 -3.04
CA SER A 152 21.47 12.41 -4.02
C SER A 152 20.23 13.00 -3.35
N LYS A 153 19.77 14.13 -3.88
CA LYS A 153 18.48 14.74 -3.55
C LYS A 153 17.69 14.83 -4.84
N SER A 154 16.40 14.62 -4.74
CA SER A 154 15.47 14.75 -5.88
C SER A 154 14.19 15.41 -5.43
N ASN A 155 13.71 16.37 -6.21
CA ASN A 155 12.45 17.05 -5.98
C ASN A 155 11.46 16.60 -7.06
N TYR A 156 10.37 16.02 -6.61
CA TYR A 156 9.25 15.61 -7.44
C TYR A 156 8.10 16.59 -7.27
N GLU A 157 7.48 16.95 -8.37
CA GLU A 157 6.24 17.70 -8.39
C GLU A 157 5.20 16.93 -9.18
N THR A 158 4.06 16.64 -8.56
CA THR A 158 2.92 16.03 -9.24
C THR A 158 1.76 17.01 -9.24
N VAL A 159 1.24 17.33 -10.43
CA VAL A 159 0.14 18.26 -10.65
C VAL A 159 -1.08 17.49 -11.12
N PHE A 160 -2.22 17.77 -10.51
CA PHE A 160 -3.51 17.17 -10.81
C PHE A 160 -4.39 18.17 -11.52
N ASN A 161 -4.73 17.89 -12.77
CA ASN A 161 -5.52 18.77 -13.61
C ASN A 161 -6.97 18.27 -13.64
N TYR A 162 -7.88 19.19 -13.40
CA TYR A 162 -9.32 18.96 -13.41
C TYR A 162 -9.97 19.78 -14.51
N SER A 163 -10.88 19.14 -15.27
CA SER A 163 -12.01 19.84 -15.89
C SER A 163 -13.18 19.76 -14.92
N ASP A 164 -14.24 19.03 -15.22
CA ASP A 164 -15.25 18.65 -14.20
C ASP A 164 -14.71 17.56 -13.26
N LYS A 165 -13.87 16.67 -13.80
CA LYS A 165 -13.21 15.56 -13.10
C LYS A 165 -11.70 15.61 -13.32
N LEU A 166 -10.97 14.87 -12.49
CA LEU A 166 -9.55 14.67 -12.70
C LEU A 166 -9.32 14.01 -14.06
N ASN A 167 -8.65 14.69 -14.98
CA ASN A 167 -8.43 14.20 -16.34
C ASN A 167 -6.97 13.93 -16.66
N LYS A 168 -6.04 14.58 -15.97
CA LYS A 168 -4.61 14.40 -16.21
C LYS A 168 -3.81 14.60 -14.92
N ILE A 169 -2.79 13.76 -14.74
CA ILE A 169 -1.78 13.91 -13.68
C ILE A 169 -0.42 14.01 -14.38
N THR A 170 0.38 15.00 -14.01
CA THR A 170 1.72 15.20 -14.56
C THR A 170 2.74 15.16 -13.44
N THR A 171 3.74 14.28 -13.53
CA THR A 171 4.84 14.22 -12.57
C THR A 171 6.13 14.74 -13.21
N LYS A 172 6.81 15.60 -12.48
CA LYS A 172 8.08 16.22 -12.87
C LYS A 172 9.15 15.89 -11.84
N VAL A 173 10.40 15.83 -12.29
CA VAL A 173 11.61 15.78 -11.45
C VAL A 173 12.51 16.92 -11.88
N GLU A 174 12.90 17.76 -10.90
CA GLU A 174 13.72 18.96 -11.16
C GLU A 174 13.18 19.82 -12.33
N GLY A 175 11.86 19.96 -12.39
CA GLY A 175 11.14 20.71 -13.43
C GLY A 175 10.90 19.97 -14.75
N SER A 176 11.56 18.84 -15.01
CA SER A 176 11.41 18.05 -16.23
C SER A 176 10.28 17.02 -16.09
N THR A 177 9.34 16.98 -17.02
CA THR A 177 8.25 15.99 -17.03
C THR A 177 8.83 14.59 -17.22
N ILE A 178 8.52 13.68 -16.28
CA ILE A 178 8.95 12.28 -16.33
C ILE A 178 7.79 11.32 -16.58
N SER A 179 6.56 11.71 -16.26
CA SER A 179 5.38 10.92 -16.57
C SER A 179 4.13 11.77 -16.72
N GLU A 180 3.21 11.29 -17.53
CA GLU A 180 1.85 11.81 -17.65
C GLU A 180 0.87 10.66 -17.51
N ASN A 181 -0.19 10.90 -16.75
CA ASN A 181 -1.27 9.95 -16.55
C ASN A 181 -2.57 10.59 -17.05
N ASN A 182 -3.20 9.96 -18.04
CA ASN A 182 -4.44 10.42 -18.65
C ASN A 182 -5.60 9.53 -18.16
N LEU A 183 -6.70 10.16 -17.76
CA LEU A 183 -7.89 9.47 -17.27
C LEU A 183 -9.04 9.64 -18.26
N THR A 184 -9.63 8.52 -18.68
CA THR A 184 -10.75 8.48 -19.63
C THR A 184 -12.01 8.00 -18.92
N TYR A 185 -13.11 8.73 -19.11
CA TYR A 185 -14.41 8.43 -18.52
C TYR A 185 -15.43 8.03 -19.59
N ASN A 186 -16.33 7.11 -19.26
CA ASN A 186 -17.44 6.77 -20.14
C ASN A 186 -18.54 7.86 -20.09
N LYS A 187 -19.59 7.72 -20.93
CA LYS A 187 -20.72 8.66 -21.01
C LYS A 187 -21.47 8.83 -19.69
N ASN A 188 -21.40 7.87 -18.78
CA ASN A 188 -22.01 7.94 -17.46
C ASN A 188 -21.08 8.59 -16.43
N GLY A 189 -19.87 8.98 -16.83
CA GLY A 189 -18.89 9.62 -15.98
C GLY A 189 -18.12 8.67 -15.06
N TYR A 190 -18.06 7.38 -15.37
CA TYR A 190 -17.20 6.41 -14.65
C TYR A 190 -15.85 6.28 -15.33
N LEU A 191 -14.78 6.24 -14.54
CA LEU A 191 -13.42 6.04 -15.04
C LEU A 191 -13.32 4.64 -15.66
N VAL A 192 -12.93 4.56 -16.94
CA VAL A 192 -12.79 3.27 -17.65
C VAL A 192 -11.36 2.96 -18.05
N LEU A 193 -10.52 3.97 -18.14
CA LEU A 193 -9.12 3.79 -18.50
C LEU A 193 -8.26 4.86 -17.85
N GLU A 194 -7.13 4.43 -17.31
CA GLU A 194 -6.04 5.27 -16.83
C GLU A 194 -4.76 4.82 -17.55
N GLU A 195 -4.09 5.73 -18.26
CA GLU A 195 -2.87 5.44 -18.99
C GLU A 195 -1.74 6.35 -18.53
N THR A 196 -0.68 5.74 -18.02
CA THR A 196 0.55 6.43 -17.64
C THR A 196 1.58 6.28 -18.73
N SER A 197 2.04 7.38 -19.31
CA SER A 197 3.21 7.45 -20.18
C SER A 197 4.42 7.86 -19.37
N SER A 198 5.52 7.15 -19.49
CA SER A 198 6.79 7.47 -18.84
C SER A 198 7.79 7.96 -19.88
N PHE A 199 8.48 9.07 -19.57
CA PHE A 199 9.49 9.68 -20.45
C PHE A 199 10.93 9.28 -20.06
N ASP A 200 11.09 8.47 -19.02
CA ASP A 200 12.40 7.98 -18.54
C ASP A 200 12.76 6.60 -19.10
N GLY A 201 12.07 6.16 -20.17
CA GLY A 201 12.28 4.86 -20.82
C GLY A 201 11.67 3.67 -20.06
N LYS A 202 10.97 3.92 -18.94
CA LYS A 202 10.22 2.87 -18.23
C LYS A 202 8.92 2.55 -18.94
N LYS A 203 8.45 1.32 -18.79
CA LYS A 203 7.16 0.91 -19.34
C LYS A 203 6.03 1.64 -18.60
N GLY A 204 5.12 2.25 -19.37
CA GLY A 204 3.92 2.87 -18.84
C GLY A 204 2.99 1.85 -18.17
N ARG A 205 2.06 2.35 -17.36
CA ARG A 205 0.99 1.55 -16.73
C ARG A 205 -0.33 1.86 -17.44
N LYS A 206 -1.17 0.82 -17.56
CA LYS A 206 -2.57 0.97 -17.95
C LYS A 206 -3.45 0.31 -16.93
N SER A 207 -4.54 0.97 -16.53
CA SER A 207 -5.56 0.43 -15.65
C SER A 207 -6.91 0.47 -16.35
N TYR A 208 -7.54 -0.68 -16.48
CA TYR A 208 -8.86 -0.85 -17.10
C TYR A 208 -9.91 -1.12 -16.05
N TYR A 209 -11.09 -0.51 -16.20
CA TYR A 209 -12.19 -0.65 -15.26
C TYR A 209 -13.46 -1.07 -15.98
N ILE A 210 -14.16 -2.06 -15.43
CA ILE A 210 -15.48 -2.53 -15.92
C ILE A 210 -16.50 -2.32 -14.79
N TYR A 211 -17.71 -1.92 -15.18
CA TYR A 211 -18.80 -1.60 -14.26
C TYR A 211 -20.06 -2.40 -14.65
N ASP A 212 -20.82 -2.80 -13.63
CA ASP A 212 -22.23 -3.17 -13.73
C ASP A 212 -23.06 -2.01 -13.12
N GLY A 213 -23.75 -1.26 -13.96
CA GLY A 213 -24.41 -0.01 -13.55
C GLY A 213 -23.41 1.01 -13.01
N LYS A 214 -23.51 1.29 -11.69
CA LYS A 214 -22.61 2.20 -10.96
C LYS A 214 -21.50 1.47 -10.20
N THR A 215 -21.57 0.16 -10.12
CA THR A 215 -20.70 -0.66 -9.30
C THR A 215 -19.55 -1.21 -10.15
N PRO A 216 -18.29 -0.96 -9.79
CA PRO A 216 -17.18 -1.61 -10.47
C PRO A 216 -17.23 -3.12 -10.17
N THR A 217 -16.95 -3.92 -11.19
CA THR A 217 -16.90 -5.38 -11.11
C THR A 217 -15.51 -5.92 -11.36
N PHE A 218 -14.68 -5.14 -12.05
CA PHE A 218 -13.37 -5.58 -12.48
C PHE A 218 -12.42 -4.40 -12.65
N ARG A 219 -11.16 -4.60 -12.27
CA ARG A 219 -10.03 -3.72 -12.58
C ARG A 219 -8.83 -4.57 -12.98
N GLU A 220 -8.17 -4.22 -14.06
CA GLU A 220 -6.88 -4.77 -14.46
C GLU A 220 -5.84 -3.67 -14.54
N ASP A 221 -4.76 -3.80 -13.78
CA ASP A 221 -3.57 -2.95 -13.84
C ASP A 221 -2.48 -3.70 -14.60
N VAL A 222 -2.00 -3.14 -15.70
CA VAL A 222 -0.95 -3.72 -16.54
C VAL A 222 0.29 -2.83 -16.48
N VAL A 223 1.44 -3.42 -16.14
CA VAL A 223 2.76 -2.76 -16.17
C VAL A 223 3.71 -3.62 -17.00
N GLY A 224 4.04 -3.15 -18.18
CA GLY A 224 4.81 -3.97 -19.12
C GLY A 224 4.07 -5.25 -19.48
N ASN A 225 4.60 -6.41 -19.07
CA ASN A 225 3.99 -7.72 -19.31
C ASN A 225 3.36 -8.35 -18.05
N THR A 226 3.46 -7.67 -16.90
CA THR A 226 2.83 -8.12 -15.65
C THR A 226 1.44 -7.53 -15.53
N SER A 227 0.52 -8.24 -14.87
CA SER A 227 -0.81 -7.71 -14.60
C SER A 227 -1.30 -8.06 -13.20
N LYS A 228 -2.09 -7.13 -12.63
CA LYS A 228 -2.85 -7.34 -11.39
C LYS A 228 -4.32 -7.20 -11.72
N ILE A 229 -5.10 -8.20 -11.42
CA ILE A 229 -6.54 -8.22 -11.61
C ILE A 229 -7.23 -8.15 -10.25
N SER A 230 -8.19 -7.24 -10.11
CA SER A 230 -9.06 -7.13 -8.94
C SER A 230 -10.51 -7.35 -9.37
N PHE A 231 -11.19 -8.26 -8.73
CA PHE A 231 -12.62 -8.52 -8.89
C PHE A 231 -13.37 -7.87 -7.73
N PHE A 232 -14.53 -7.34 -8.01
CA PHE A 232 -15.35 -6.65 -7.02
C PHE A 232 -16.72 -7.33 -6.89
N GLU A 233 -17.20 -7.40 -5.66
CA GLU A 233 -18.53 -7.84 -5.31
C GLU A 233 -19.15 -6.83 -4.35
N ASN A 234 -20.34 -6.33 -4.69
CA ASN A 234 -21.02 -5.27 -3.93
C ASN A 234 -20.12 -4.03 -3.64
N GLY A 235 -19.23 -3.68 -4.60
CA GLY A 235 -18.32 -2.54 -4.47
C GLY A 235 -17.05 -2.80 -3.65
N ASN A 236 -16.88 -3.98 -3.07
CA ASN A 236 -15.68 -4.40 -2.33
C ASN A 236 -14.83 -5.35 -3.18
N ILE A 237 -13.52 -5.33 -2.97
CA ILE A 237 -12.65 -6.32 -3.61
C ILE A 237 -12.94 -7.69 -3.02
N SER A 238 -13.33 -8.65 -3.86
CA SER A 238 -13.57 -10.04 -3.47
C SER A 238 -12.41 -10.97 -3.81
N LYS A 239 -11.64 -10.63 -4.86
CA LYS A 239 -10.48 -11.41 -5.30
C LYS A 239 -9.41 -10.52 -5.92
N ILE A 240 -8.15 -10.87 -5.69
CA ILE A 240 -6.99 -10.27 -6.34
C ILE A 240 -6.16 -11.39 -6.97
N GLN A 241 -5.67 -11.17 -8.19
CA GLN A 241 -4.73 -12.05 -8.88
C GLN A 241 -3.57 -11.24 -9.45
N VAL A 242 -2.35 -11.75 -9.35
CA VAL A 242 -1.14 -11.15 -9.90
C VAL A 242 -0.47 -12.16 -10.80
N PHE A 243 -0.11 -11.72 -11.99
CA PHE A 243 0.55 -12.53 -13.01
C PHE A 243 1.90 -11.93 -13.38
N ASP A 244 2.89 -12.80 -13.53
CA ASP A 244 4.22 -12.43 -14.04
C ASP A 244 4.19 -12.10 -15.55
N ALA A 245 5.35 -11.76 -16.09
CA ALA A 245 5.51 -11.43 -17.51
C ALA A 245 5.20 -12.60 -18.46
N ASN A 246 5.21 -13.84 -17.97
CA ASN A 246 4.88 -15.06 -18.71
C ASN A 246 3.41 -15.49 -18.53
N LYS A 247 2.59 -14.62 -17.92
CA LYS A 247 1.18 -14.90 -17.58
C LYS A 247 0.99 -16.03 -16.57
N LYS A 248 2.02 -16.34 -15.78
CA LYS A 248 1.95 -17.31 -14.70
C LYS A 248 1.46 -16.62 -13.43
N LEU A 249 0.56 -17.27 -12.70
CA LEU A 249 0.03 -16.77 -11.43
C LEU A 249 1.14 -16.74 -10.37
N GLU A 250 1.46 -15.56 -9.83
CA GLU A 250 2.41 -15.36 -8.74
C GLU A 250 1.71 -15.25 -7.38
N TYR A 251 0.54 -14.61 -7.38
CA TYR A 251 -0.24 -14.36 -6.17
C TYR A 251 -1.74 -14.37 -6.47
N GLN A 252 -2.51 -14.92 -5.55
CA GLN A 252 -3.97 -14.76 -5.52
C GLN A 252 -4.41 -14.59 -4.07
N ALA A 253 -5.40 -13.74 -3.84
CA ALA A 253 -6.09 -13.64 -2.54
C ALA A 253 -7.60 -13.57 -2.77
N ASP A 254 -8.36 -14.26 -1.93
CA ASP A 254 -9.80 -14.12 -1.81
C ASP A 254 -10.11 -13.36 -0.50
N LEU A 255 -11.05 -12.42 -0.58
CA LEU A 255 -11.39 -11.53 0.52
C LEU A 255 -12.88 -11.70 0.88
N ASN A 256 -13.18 -11.50 2.16
CA ASN A 256 -14.56 -11.46 2.65
C ASN A 256 -15.18 -10.06 2.47
N SER A 257 -16.44 -9.90 2.85
CA SER A 257 -17.16 -8.61 2.79
C SER A 257 -16.57 -7.50 3.67
N LYS A 258 -15.65 -7.82 4.59
CA LYS A 258 -14.89 -6.86 5.38
C LYS A 258 -13.55 -6.48 4.75
N ASN A 259 -13.28 -6.95 3.52
CA ASN A 259 -11.99 -6.84 2.82
C ASN A 259 -10.82 -7.53 3.56
N GLU A 260 -11.09 -8.58 4.32
CA GLU A 260 -10.08 -9.38 5.00
C GLU A 260 -9.75 -10.62 4.15
N ILE A 261 -8.47 -10.94 4.01
CA ILE A 261 -8.02 -12.11 3.24
C ILE A 261 -8.43 -13.38 3.97
N THR A 262 -9.25 -14.21 3.33
CA THR A 262 -9.69 -15.50 3.88
C THR A 262 -8.81 -16.65 3.42
N ASN A 263 -8.29 -16.55 2.21
CA ASN A 263 -7.25 -17.43 1.72
C ASN A 263 -6.37 -16.73 0.68
N PHE A 264 -5.15 -17.21 0.52
CA PHE A 264 -4.24 -16.71 -0.51
C PHE A 264 -3.31 -17.80 -1.03
N LYS A 265 -2.85 -17.62 -2.26
CA LYS A 265 -1.81 -18.43 -2.90
C LYS A 265 -0.63 -17.53 -3.21
N LYS A 266 0.58 -18.02 -2.94
CA LYS A 266 1.79 -17.29 -3.21
C LYS A 266 2.86 -18.21 -3.76
N GLN A 267 3.58 -17.76 -4.78
CA GLN A 267 4.79 -18.44 -5.23
C GLN A 267 5.89 -18.33 -4.17
N SER A 268 6.50 -19.46 -3.87
CA SER A 268 7.70 -19.57 -3.06
C SER A 268 8.75 -20.42 -3.78
N PHE A 269 10.02 -20.21 -3.48
CA PHE A 269 11.08 -21.05 -4.02
C PHE A 269 11.44 -22.10 -2.98
N LYS A 270 11.27 -23.38 -3.34
CA LYS A 270 11.69 -24.51 -2.52
C LYS A 270 12.65 -25.37 -3.33
N ASN A 271 13.88 -25.55 -2.84
CA ASN A 271 14.93 -26.31 -3.53
C ASN A 271 15.18 -25.85 -4.99
N GLY A 272 15.17 -24.53 -5.24
CA GLY A 272 15.36 -23.95 -6.57
C GLY A 272 14.16 -24.06 -7.52
N GLN A 273 13.05 -24.67 -7.09
CA GLN A 273 11.82 -24.77 -7.86
C GLN A 273 10.76 -23.80 -7.33
N SER A 274 10.05 -23.17 -8.25
CA SER A 274 8.89 -22.33 -7.92
C SER A 274 7.69 -23.20 -7.57
N VAL A 275 7.21 -23.09 -6.34
CA VAL A 275 6.04 -23.82 -5.83
C VAL A 275 4.97 -22.80 -5.43
N LEU A 276 3.71 -23.03 -5.84
CA LEU A 276 2.56 -22.23 -5.42
C LEU A 276 1.98 -22.85 -4.14
N SER A 277 2.17 -22.21 -3.00
CA SER A 277 1.63 -22.63 -1.71
C SER A 277 0.30 -21.93 -1.45
N THR A 278 -0.65 -22.66 -0.86
CA THR A 278 -1.99 -22.17 -0.49
C THR A 278 -2.04 -21.94 1.03
N TYR A 279 -2.64 -20.83 1.42
CA TYR A 279 -2.78 -20.43 2.82
C TYR A 279 -4.25 -20.11 3.12
N GLN A 280 -4.73 -20.56 4.27
CA GLN A 280 -6.04 -20.21 4.84
C GLN A 280 -5.85 -19.28 6.02
N VAL A 281 -6.78 -18.35 6.21
CA VAL A 281 -6.75 -17.36 7.27
C VAL A 281 -8.06 -17.37 8.05
N ALA A 282 -7.97 -17.54 9.37
CA ALA A 282 -9.08 -17.42 10.29
C ALA A 282 -8.83 -16.29 11.28
N TYR A 283 -9.86 -15.48 11.55
CA TYR A 283 -9.76 -14.28 12.38
C TYR A 283 -10.51 -14.42 13.68
N ASP A 284 -9.91 -13.91 14.76
CA ASP A 284 -10.56 -13.63 16.03
C ASP A 284 -10.77 -12.11 16.15
N TYR A 285 -11.90 -11.69 16.71
CA TYR A 285 -12.31 -10.29 16.80
C TYR A 285 -12.51 -9.85 18.23
N ASP A 286 -12.27 -8.57 18.50
CA ASP A 286 -12.66 -7.93 19.74
C ASP A 286 -14.18 -7.63 19.79
N ALA A 287 -14.64 -7.12 20.91
CA ALA A 287 -16.06 -6.76 21.12
C ALA A 287 -16.54 -5.60 20.19
N LYS A 288 -15.64 -4.84 19.59
CA LYS A 288 -15.96 -3.78 18.63
C LYS A 288 -15.97 -4.28 17.20
N GLY A 289 -15.56 -5.54 16.97
CA GLY A 289 -15.52 -6.20 15.67
C GLY A 289 -14.25 -5.86 14.86
N ASN A 290 -13.18 -5.40 15.51
CA ASN A 290 -11.85 -5.31 14.93
C ASN A 290 -11.14 -6.64 15.11
N TRP A 291 -10.49 -7.16 14.08
CA TRP A 291 -9.74 -8.38 14.25
C TRP A 291 -8.47 -8.13 15.10
N ILE A 292 -8.25 -9.04 16.04
CA ILE A 292 -7.14 -8.99 16.99
C ILE A 292 -6.15 -10.12 16.78
N LYS A 293 -6.54 -11.16 16.06
CA LYS A 293 -5.68 -12.29 15.74
C LYS A 293 -6.04 -12.85 14.37
N ALA A 294 -5.04 -13.23 13.59
CA ALA A 294 -5.20 -13.97 12.36
C ALA A 294 -4.35 -15.24 12.42
N ASN A 295 -5.02 -16.39 12.36
CA ASN A 295 -4.40 -17.71 12.29
C ASN A 295 -4.20 -18.07 10.81
N VAL A 296 -2.96 -18.20 10.37
CA VAL A 296 -2.60 -18.52 8.98
C VAL A 296 -2.04 -19.93 8.93
N THR A 297 -2.62 -20.78 8.08
CA THR A 297 -2.20 -22.17 7.91
C THR A 297 -1.97 -22.45 6.43
N SER A 298 -0.81 -22.99 6.06
CA SER A 298 -0.55 -23.42 4.69
C SER A 298 -0.95 -24.87 4.47
N ASP A 299 -1.10 -25.25 3.19
CA ASP A 299 -1.28 -26.63 2.75
C ASP A 299 -0.13 -27.56 3.12
N SER A 300 1.08 -27.02 3.32
CA SER A 300 2.27 -27.76 3.82
C SER A 300 2.34 -27.89 5.34
N GLY A 301 1.30 -27.40 6.06
CA GLY A 301 1.24 -27.45 7.54
C GLY A 301 2.01 -26.32 8.24
N LEU A 302 2.61 -25.36 7.52
CA LEU A 302 3.19 -24.17 8.14
C LEU A 302 2.06 -23.37 8.82
N LYS A 303 2.35 -22.88 10.02
CA LYS A 303 1.40 -22.04 10.79
C LYS A 303 2.11 -20.78 11.23
N PHE A 304 1.45 -19.64 11.05
CA PHE A 304 1.80 -18.39 11.72
C PHE A 304 0.59 -17.71 12.29
N ILE A 305 0.84 -16.88 13.29
CA ILE A 305 -0.17 -16.12 13.98
C ILE A 305 0.22 -14.66 13.86
N VAL A 306 -0.70 -13.84 13.33
CA VAL A 306 -0.59 -12.39 13.38
C VAL A 306 -1.45 -11.90 14.51
N ASN A 307 -0.86 -11.20 15.48
CA ASN A 307 -1.57 -10.60 16.59
C ASN A 307 -1.65 -9.09 16.39
N ARG A 308 -2.79 -8.52 16.78
CA ARG A 308 -3.00 -7.08 16.94
C ARG A 308 -3.36 -6.74 18.37
N THR A 309 -2.59 -5.88 18.98
CA THR A 309 -2.99 -5.22 20.23
C THR A 309 -3.58 -3.87 19.88
N ILE A 310 -4.84 -3.64 20.23
CA ILE A 310 -5.58 -2.42 19.92
C ILE A 310 -5.86 -1.67 21.21
N SER A 311 -5.43 -0.41 21.28
CA SER A 311 -5.79 0.52 22.36
C SER A 311 -6.83 1.50 21.85
N TYR A 312 -7.75 1.89 22.74
CA TYR A 312 -8.85 2.80 22.44
C TYR A 312 -8.78 4.02 23.37
N TYR A 313 -9.25 5.17 22.86
CA TYR A 313 -9.48 6.37 23.67
C TYR A 313 -10.58 6.17 24.72
#